data_969f1ba7ebc53c0637e8017cf10b1475
#
_entry.id   969f1ba7ebc53c0637e8017cf10b1475
#
_cell.length_a   1.000
_cell.length_b   1.000
_cell.length_c   1.000
_cell.angle_alpha   90.00
_cell.angle_beta   90.00
_cell.angle_gamma   90.00
#
_symmetry.space_group_name_H-M   'P 1'
#
loop_
_entity.id
_entity.type
_entity.pdbx_description
1 polymer ?
#
loop_
_entity_poly.entity_id
_entity_poly.type
_entity_poly.pdbx_seq_one_letter_code
_entity_poly.pdbx_strand_id
1 'polypeptide(L)'
;MRKNQVNHSDNGYKIIVVDDEQGIVDSLSIFLRRSGYSFTGVTNPLEAIELVRNEHFDLMILDFMMDPIHGDDVVEEIRKFNKDLYILLLTGHKDLAPPLETIKRLDIQGYCEKSDKFDQLLLLIESGIKSIEQMQTIKNINIALEDKNTELEKAYLDTIGILR
;
A
#
# COMPACT_ATOMS: atom_id res chain seq x y z
N MET A 1 -16.29 -31.81 -20.07
CA MET A 1 -15.12 -31.25 -19.37
C MET A 1 -15.56 -30.04 -18.57
N ARG A 2 -15.71 -30.19 -17.25
CA ARG A 2 -16.04 -29.06 -16.36
C ARG A 2 -14.79 -28.21 -16.21
N LYS A 3 -14.85 -26.95 -16.69
CA LYS A 3 -13.82 -25.95 -16.38
C LYS A 3 -13.89 -25.71 -14.87
N ASN A 4 -12.86 -26.12 -14.14
CA ASN A 4 -12.64 -25.68 -12.78
C ASN A 4 -12.48 -24.16 -12.81
N GLN A 5 -13.55 -23.44 -12.50
CA GLN A 5 -13.44 -22.05 -12.09
C GLN A 5 -12.77 -22.08 -10.71
N VAL A 6 -11.49 -21.76 -10.69
CA VAL A 6 -10.81 -21.44 -9.44
C VAL A 6 -11.46 -20.14 -8.97
N ASN A 7 -12.32 -20.23 -7.99
CA ASN A 7 -12.82 -19.06 -7.26
C ASN A 7 -11.61 -18.45 -6.55
N HIS A 8 -10.99 -17.44 -7.18
CA HIS A 8 -10.10 -16.56 -6.47
C HIS A 8 -10.98 -15.73 -5.52
N SER A 9 -10.94 -16.06 -4.25
CA SER A 9 -11.53 -15.21 -3.22
C SER A 9 -10.80 -13.87 -3.26
N ASP A 10 -11.50 -12.83 -3.68
CA ASP A 10 -11.03 -11.46 -3.54
C ASP A 10 -10.82 -11.19 -2.05
N ASN A 11 -9.57 -10.94 -1.65
CA ASN A 11 -9.24 -10.64 -0.26
C ASN A 11 -9.48 -9.16 0.12
N GLY A 12 -10.05 -8.38 -0.79
CA GLY A 12 -10.46 -7.00 -0.56
C GLY A 12 -9.35 -5.95 -0.59
N TYR A 13 -8.10 -6.36 -0.83
CA TYR A 13 -6.97 -5.43 -0.92
C TYR A 13 -6.70 -4.99 -2.35
N LYS A 14 -6.46 -3.68 -2.52
CA LYS A 14 -6.20 -3.02 -3.79
C LYS A 14 -4.72 -2.66 -3.92
N ILE A 15 -4.06 -3.22 -4.93
CA ILE A 15 -2.64 -2.98 -5.21
C ILE A 15 -2.49 -2.22 -6.53
N ILE A 16 -1.74 -1.12 -6.50
CA ILE A 16 -1.30 -0.41 -7.70
C ILE A 16 0.14 -0.78 -8.01
N VAL A 17 0.43 -1.10 -9.26
CA VAL A 17 1.77 -1.37 -9.77
C VAL A 17 2.16 -0.29 -10.78
N VAL A 18 3.30 0.31 -10.56
CA VAL A 18 3.84 1.39 -11.39
C VAL A 18 5.22 0.99 -11.89
N ASP A 19 5.32 0.74 -13.18
CA ASP A 19 6.56 0.36 -13.85
C ASP A 19 6.46 0.76 -15.32
N ASP A 20 7.43 1.46 -15.86
CA ASP A 20 7.42 1.92 -17.25
C ASP A 20 7.59 0.77 -18.26
N GLU A 21 7.96 -0.42 -17.80
CA GLU A 21 8.00 -1.64 -18.60
C GLU A 21 6.66 -2.39 -18.55
N GLN A 22 5.89 -2.35 -19.64
CA GLN A 22 4.59 -3.02 -19.74
C GLN A 22 4.67 -4.53 -19.42
N GLY A 23 5.75 -5.19 -19.83
CA GLY A 23 5.95 -6.62 -19.57
C GLY A 23 6.02 -6.96 -18.07
N ILE A 24 6.59 -6.09 -17.27
CA ILE A 24 6.63 -6.23 -15.79
C ILE A 24 5.23 -6.06 -15.22
N VAL A 25 4.52 -5.02 -15.66
CA VAL A 25 3.13 -4.77 -15.25
C VAL A 25 2.23 -5.96 -15.56
N ASP A 26 2.33 -6.53 -16.76
CA ASP A 26 1.55 -7.68 -17.19
C ASP A 26 1.86 -8.93 -16.35
N SER A 27 3.14 -9.19 -16.12
CA SER A 27 3.59 -10.33 -15.30
C SER A 27 3.09 -10.23 -13.86
N LEU A 28 3.21 -9.07 -13.26
CA LEU A 28 2.72 -8.81 -11.90
C LEU A 28 1.19 -8.85 -11.83
N SER A 29 0.50 -8.42 -12.87
CA SER A 29 -0.97 -8.53 -12.98
C SER A 29 -1.43 -9.98 -12.83
N ILE A 30 -0.82 -10.88 -13.58
CA ILE A 30 -1.16 -12.31 -13.53
C ILE A 30 -0.87 -12.87 -12.14
N PHE A 31 0.29 -12.55 -11.60
CA PHE A 31 0.74 -13.03 -10.30
C PHE A 31 -0.17 -12.55 -9.16
N LEU A 32 -0.46 -11.26 -9.10
CA LEU A 32 -1.27 -10.66 -8.04
C LEU A 32 -2.73 -11.12 -8.09
N ARG A 33 -3.31 -11.23 -9.27
CA ARG A 33 -4.67 -11.75 -9.43
C ARG A 33 -4.79 -13.21 -8.98
N ARG A 34 -3.80 -14.04 -9.29
CA ARG A 34 -3.74 -15.43 -8.79
C ARG A 34 -3.65 -15.50 -7.28
N SER A 35 -3.02 -14.50 -6.66
CA SER A 35 -2.89 -14.39 -5.20
C SER A 35 -4.12 -13.76 -4.53
N GLY A 36 -5.15 -13.41 -5.28
CA GLY A 36 -6.42 -12.88 -4.76
C GLY A 36 -6.46 -11.37 -4.55
N TYR A 37 -5.50 -10.61 -5.09
CA TYR A 37 -5.48 -9.16 -4.98
C TYR A 37 -6.17 -8.47 -6.15
N SER A 38 -6.86 -7.37 -5.86
CA SER A 38 -7.31 -6.41 -6.85
C SER A 38 -6.12 -5.60 -7.38
N PHE A 39 -6.04 -5.43 -8.69
CA PHE A 39 -4.85 -4.92 -9.36
C PHE A 39 -5.18 -3.74 -10.26
N THR A 40 -4.34 -2.71 -10.21
CA THR A 40 -4.30 -1.61 -11.18
C THR A 40 -2.86 -1.44 -11.63
N GLY A 41 -2.60 -1.54 -12.93
CA GLY A 41 -1.28 -1.37 -13.52
C GLY A 41 -1.15 -0.04 -14.28
N VAL A 42 -0.05 0.65 -14.09
CA VAL A 42 0.23 1.96 -14.69
C VAL A 42 1.66 1.99 -15.17
N THR A 43 1.88 2.45 -16.39
CA THR A 43 3.22 2.62 -16.95
C THR A 43 3.75 4.06 -16.90
N ASN A 44 2.88 5.01 -16.61
CA ASN A 44 3.26 6.42 -16.46
C ASN A 44 3.24 6.82 -14.98
N PRO A 45 4.39 7.20 -14.39
CA PRO A 45 4.46 7.57 -12.98
C PRO A 45 3.62 8.80 -12.63
N LEU A 46 3.42 9.73 -13.56
CA LEU A 46 2.57 10.92 -13.32
C LEU A 46 1.09 10.54 -13.24
N GLU A 47 0.64 9.60 -14.06
CA GLU A 47 -0.71 9.04 -13.97
C GLU A 47 -0.94 8.30 -12.65
N ALA A 48 0.08 7.58 -12.16
CA ALA A 48 0.02 6.89 -10.88
C ALA A 48 -0.24 7.85 -9.71
N ILE A 49 0.42 9.01 -9.70
CA ILE A 49 0.21 10.03 -8.67
C ILE A 49 -1.24 10.52 -8.66
N GLU A 50 -1.82 10.79 -9.83
CA GLU A 50 -3.21 11.21 -9.94
C GLU A 50 -4.22 10.11 -9.54
N LEU A 51 -3.96 8.85 -9.90
CA LEU A 51 -4.78 7.72 -9.46
C LEU A 51 -4.78 7.57 -7.93
N VAL A 52 -3.63 7.65 -7.29
CA VAL A 52 -3.51 7.58 -5.82
C VAL A 52 -4.18 8.77 -5.14
N ARG A 53 -4.21 9.93 -5.78
CA ARG A 53 -4.93 11.10 -5.28
C ARG A 53 -6.45 10.91 -5.29
N ASN A 54 -6.98 10.24 -6.30
CA ASN A 54 -8.42 10.14 -6.57
C ASN A 54 -9.06 8.83 -6.12
N GLU A 55 -8.25 7.78 -5.94
CA GLU A 55 -8.71 6.44 -5.55
C GLU A 55 -7.93 5.92 -4.35
N HIS A 56 -8.57 5.02 -3.61
CA HIS A 56 -7.90 4.33 -2.51
C HIS A 56 -7.13 3.11 -3.01
N PHE A 57 -5.87 3.01 -2.59
CA PHE A 57 -5.04 1.82 -2.74
C PHE A 57 -4.44 1.46 -1.37
N ASP A 58 -4.32 0.18 -1.09
CA ASP A 58 -3.74 -0.32 0.15
C ASP A 58 -2.21 -0.40 0.07
N LEU A 59 -1.70 -0.79 -1.10
CA LEU A 59 -0.29 -1.02 -1.33
C LEU A 59 0.10 -0.58 -2.74
N MET A 60 1.27 0.01 -2.87
CA MET A 60 1.90 0.35 -4.14
C MET A 60 3.18 -0.44 -4.32
N ILE A 61 3.33 -1.04 -5.50
CA ILE A 61 4.59 -1.59 -5.99
C ILE A 61 5.10 -0.63 -7.05
N LEU A 62 6.30 -0.09 -6.85
CA LEU A 62 6.81 1.03 -7.62
C LEU A 62 8.23 0.73 -8.11
N ASP A 63 8.44 0.83 -9.41
CA ASP A 63 9.78 0.81 -9.98
C ASP A 63 10.56 2.06 -9.56
N PHE A 64 11.81 1.87 -9.17
CA PHE A 64 12.66 2.98 -8.76
C PHE A 64 13.18 3.79 -9.96
N MET A 65 13.56 3.11 -11.04
CA MET A 65 14.16 3.74 -12.22
C MET A 65 13.13 3.84 -13.35
N MET A 66 12.49 5.00 -13.47
CA MET A 66 11.48 5.28 -14.51
C MET A 66 11.71 6.65 -15.14
N ASP A 67 11.13 6.83 -16.31
CA ASP A 67 10.96 8.14 -16.95
C ASP A 67 9.47 8.54 -16.95
N PRO A 68 9.12 9.83 -16.87
CA PRO A 68 10.00 11.01 -16.81
C PRO A 68 10.51 11.35 -15.40
N ILE A 69 10.03 10.69 -14.36
CA ILE A 69 10.48 10.88 -12.96
C ILE A 69 10.80 9.54 -12.32
N HIS A 70 11.72 9.54 -11.38
CA HIS A 70 12.12 8.36 -10.64
C HIS A 70 11.12 8.01 -9.52
N GLY A 71 11.23 6.77 -9.00
CA GLY A 71 10.33 6.28 -7.98
C GLY A 71 10.36 7.09 -6.67
N ASP A 72 11.50 7.60 -6.26
CA ASP A 72 11.61 8.46 -5.09
C ASP A 72 10.87 9.79 -5.26
N ASP A 73 10.90 10.39 -6.46
CA ASP A 73 10.12 11.59 -6.79
C ASP A 73 8.61 11.30 -6.72
N VAL A 74 8.19 10.13 -7.21
CA VAL A 74 6.78 9.69 -7.12
C VAL A 74 6.34 9.59 -5.66
N VAL A 75 7.14 8.95 -4.82
CA VAL A 75 6.84 8.82 -3.39
C VAL A 75 6.79 10.18 -2.70
N GLU A 76 7.73 11.07 -3.01
CA GLU A 76 7.75 12.42 -2.44
C GLU A 76 6.46 13.18 -2.75
N GLU A 77 5.97 13.13 -3.99
CA GLU A 77 4.70 13.75 -4.38
C GLU A 77 3.50 13.10 -3.67
N ILE A 78 3.46 11.77 -3.60
CA ILE A 78 2.38 11.05 -2.92
C ILE A 78 2.36 11.36 -1.42
N ARG A 79 3.50 11.44 -0.76
CA ARG A 79 3.60 11.70 0.69
C ARG A 79 3.12 13.10 1.08
N LYS A 80 3.00 14.03 0.15
CA LYS A 80 2.38 15.34 0.40
C LYS A 80 0.89 15.25 0.75
N PHE A 81 0.19 14.23 0.26
CA PHE A 81 -1.25 14.05 0.47
C PHE A 81 -1.67 12.67 1.01
N ASN A 82 -0.81 11.67 0.97
CA ASN A 82 -1.10 10.32 1.46
C ASN A 82 0.10 9.76 2.22
N LYS A 83 -0.01 9.71 3.56
CA LYS A 83 1.04 9.21 4.44
C LYS A 83 0.87 7.73 4.78
N ASP A 84 -0.29 7.15 4.49
CA ASP A 84 -0.67 5.81 4.92
C ASP A 84 -0.43 4.73 3.86
N LEU A 85 -0.29 5.11 2.58
CA LEU A 85 -0.05 4.15 1.50
C LEU A 85 1.22 3.34 1.77
N TYR A 86 1.07 2.01 1.78
CA TYR A 86 2.20 1.09 1.93
C TYR A 86 2.96 0.99 0.61
N ILE A 87 4.23 1.34 0.60
CA ILE A 87 5.03 1.44 -0.63
C ILE A 87 6.19 0.44 -0.59
N LEU A 88 6.24 -0.41 -1.62
CA LEU A 88 7.35 -1.32 -1.92
C LEU A 88 8.02 -0.87 -3.20
N LEU A 89 9.34 -0.68 -3.18
CA LEU A 89 10.11 -0.39 -4.37
C LEU A 89 10.61 -1.65 -5.06
N LEU A 90 10.54 -1.66 -6.38
CA LEU A 90 11.26 -2.60 -7.22
C LEU A 90 12.51 -1.95 -7.82
N THR A 91 13.61 -2.65 -7.82
CA THR A 91 14.86 -2.18 -8.43
C THR A 91 15.44 -3.25 -9.34
N GLY A 92 15.88 -2.85 -10.53
CA GLY A 92 16.50 -3.76 -11.49
C GLY A 92 17.92 -4.20 -11.10
N HIS A 93 18.60 -3.40 -10.29
CA HIS A 93 19.97 -3.66 -9.83
C HIS A 93 20.18 -3.15 -8.42
N LYS A 94 20.85 -3.93 -7.59
CA LYS A 94 21.18 -3.57 -6.21
C LYS A 94 21.95 -2.27 -6.07
N ASP A 95 22.79 -1.96 -7.05
CA ASP A 95 23.61 -0.75 -7.09
C ASP A 95 22.81 0.53 -7.36
N LEU A 96 21.55 0.39 -7.79
CA LEU A 96 20.63 1.48 -8.07
C LEU A 96 19.56 1.65 -6.98
N ALA A 97 19.69 0.92 -5.87
CA ALA A 97 18.79 1.08 -4.73
C ALA A 97 18.90 2.51 -4.16
N PRO A 98 17.78 3.11 -3.74
CA PRO A 98 17.82 4.42 -3.12
C PRO A 98 18.64 4.38 -1.83
N PRO A 99 19.30 5.48 -1.46
CA PRO A 99 20.00 5.59 -0.18
C PRO A 99 19.06 5.30 1.00
N LEU A 100 19.60 4.68 2.05
CA LEU A 100 18.83 4.36 3.25
C LEU A 100 18.12 5.59 3.85
N GLU A 101 18.76 6.76 3.78
CA GLU A 101 18.18 8.03 4.22
C GLU A 101 16.92 8.39 3.44
N THR A 102 16.89 8.15 2.13
CA THR A 102 15.72 8.37 1.27
C THR A 102 14.59 7.42 1.64
N ILE A 103 14.90 6.15 1.86
CA ILE A 103 13.93 5.14 2.28
C ILE A 103 13.26 5.55 3.60
N LYS A 104 14.05 5.99 4.58
CA LYS A 104 13.54 6.45 5.87
C LYS A 104 12.75 7.76 5.78
N ARG A 105 13.28 8.73 5.05
CA ARG A 105 12.66 10.06 4.89
C ARG A 105 11.28 9.97 4.23
N LEU A 106 11.14 9.12 3.23
CA LEU A 106 9.92 8.95 2.46
C LEU A 106 8.97 7.88 3.00
N ASP A 107 9.34 7.25 4.10
CA ASP A 107 8.57 6.17 4.71
C ASP A 107 8.23 5.07 3.70
N ILE A 108 9.26 4.56 3.03
CA ILE A 108 9.19 3.42 2.14
C ILE A 108 9.38 2.16 2.98
N GLN A 109 8.40 1.26 2.94
CA GLN A 109 8.35 0.11 3.85
C GLN A 109 9.25 -1.05 3.43
N GLY A 110 9.59 -1.14 2.16
CA GLY A 110 10.50 -2.17 1.70
C GLY A 110 10.92 -2.00 0.26
N TYR A 111 11.92 -2.77 -0.12
CA TYR A 111 12.35 -2.86 -1.51
C TYR A 111 12.79 -4.28 -1.84
N CYS A 112 12.64 -4.68 -3.09
CA CYS A 112 13.20 -5.91 -3.59
C CYS A 112 13.73 -5.74 -5.02
N GLU A 113 14.61 -6.66 -5.39
CA GLU A 113 15.16 -6.71 -6.74
C GLU A 113 14.14 -7.31 -7.70
N LYS A 114 14.06 -6.74 -8.91
CA LYS A 114 13.31 -7.34 -10.00
C LYS A 114 13.93 -8.68 -10.36
N SER A 115 13.14 -9.75 -10.25
CA SER A 115 13.56 -11.08 -10.66
C SER A 115 12.41 -11.80 -11.34
N ASP A 116 12.72 -12.85 -12.10
CA ASP A 116 11.71 -13.70 -12.73
C ASP A 116 10.89 -14.50 -11.70
N LYS A 117 11.37 -14.56 -10.47
CA LYS A 117 10.71 -15.23 -9.35
C LYS A 117 10.15 -14.18 -8.39
N PHE A 118 8.84 -14.12 -8.28
CA PHE A 118 8.15 -13.18 -7.42
C PHE A 118 7.93 -13.66 -5.97
N ASP A 119 8.56 -14.76 -5.57
CA ASP A 119 8.37 -15.33 -4.22
C ASP A 119 8.75 -14.36 -3.11
N GLN A 120 9.88 -13.67 -3.26
CA GLN A 120 10.32 -12.67 -2.30
C GLN A 120 9.37 -11.46 -2.26
N LEU A 121 8.91 -11.03 -3.43
CA LEU A 121 7.93 -9.95 -3.53
C LEU A 121 6.60 -10.34 -2.86
N LEU A 122 6.14 -11.58 -3.06
CA LEU A 122 4.93 -12.08 -2.41
C LEU A 122 5.05 -12.02 -0.88
N LEU A 123 6.16 -12.47 -0.32
CA LEU A 123 6.40 -12.39 1.12
C LEU A 123 6.36 -10.94 1.64
N LEU A 124 6.91 -10.00 0.90
CA LEU A 124 6.87 -8.58 1.24
C LEU A 124 5.43 -8.02 1.16
N ILE A 125 4.68 -8.42 0.15
CA ILE A 125 3.27 -8.03 0.01
C ILE A 125 2.44 -8.59 1.17
N GLU A 126 2.55 -9.87 1.46
CA GLU A 126 1.82 -10.52 2.56
C GLU A 126 2.15 -9.88 3.91
N SER A 127 3.43 -9.61 4.16
CA SER A 127 3.87 -8.88 5.35
C SER A 127 3.30 -7.47 5.41
N GLY A 128 3.27 -6.79 4.27
CA GLY A 128 2.68 -5.45 4.13
C GLY A 128 1.18 -5.44 4.42
N ILE A 129 0.45 -6.36 3.84
CA ILE A 129 -0.99 -6.50 4.08
C ILE A 129 -1.28 -6.78 5.56
N LYS A 130 -0.49 -7.64 6.19
CA LYS A 130 -0.61 -7.91 7.62
C LYS A 130 -0.37 -6.64 8.46
N SER A 131 0.62 -5.84 8.09
CA SER A 131 0.89 -4.56 8.75
C SER A 131 -0.27 -3.57 8.57
N ILE A 132 -0.86 -3.50 7.39
CA ILE A 132 -2.03 -2.67 7.10
C ILE A 132 -3.22 -3.09 7.96
N GLU A 133 -3.50 -4.39 8.06
CA GLU A 133 -4.56 -4.92 8.93
C GLU A 133 -4.34 -4.54 10.40
N GLN A 134 -3.13 -4.68 10.90
CA GLN A 134 -2.78 -4.31 12.27
C GLN A 134 -2.97 -2.82 12.52
N MET A 135 -2.56 -1.97 11.58
CA MET A 135 -2.76 -0.52 11.68
C MET A 135 -4.24 -0.13 11.68
N GLN A 136 -5.07 -0.75 10.85
CA GLN A 136 -6.51 -0.54 10.86
C GLN A 136 -7.15 -0.98 12.18
N THR A 137 -6.73 -2.11 12.72
CA THR A 137 -7.19 -2.61 14.01
C THR A 137 -6.85 -1.63 15.13
N ILE A 138 -5.63 -1.11 15.16
CA ILE A 138 -5.19 -0.10 16.15
C ILE A 138 -6.03 1.17 16.01
N LYS A 139 -6.27 1.68 14.82
CA LYS A 139 -7.10 2.86 14.58
C LYS A 139 -8.53 2.65 15.09
N ASN A 140 -9.13 1.49 14.80
CA ASN A 140 -10.48 1.15 15.24
C ASN A 140 -10.59 1.04 16.77
N ILE A 141 -9.60 0.44 17.42
CA ILE A 141 -9.52 0.37 18.88
C ILE A 141 -9.41 1.77 19.51
N ASN A 142 -8.57 2.64 18.96
CA ASN A 142 -8.39 4.00 19.43
C ASN A 142 -9.69 4.82 19.32
N ILE A 143 -10.41 4.71 18.20
CA ILE A 143 -11.71 5.35 18.01
C ILE A 143 -12.71 4.84 19.03
N ALA A 144 -12.81 3.53 19.25
CA ALA A 144 -13.70 2.94 20.24
C ALA A 144 -13.36 3.38 21.66
N LEU A 145 -12.07 3.50 22.01
CA LEU A 145 -11.63 4.02 23.31
C LEU A 145 -11.96 5.49 23.51
N GLU A 146 -11.78 6.33 22.50
CA GLU A 146 -12.15 7.75 22.56
C GLU A 146 -13.66 7.92 22.77
N ASP A 147 -14.49 7.19 22.02
CA ASP A 147 -15.93 7.19 22.17
C ASP A 147 -16.35 6.74 23.57
N LYS A 148 -15.72 5.69 24.09
CA LYS A 148 -15.97 5.18 25.45
C LYS A 148 -15.58 6.18 26.53
N ASN A 149 -14.44 6.83 26.39
CA ASN A 149 -13.98 7.87 27.30
C ASN A 149 -14.92 9.08 27.30
N THR A 150 -15.42 9.49 26.14
CA THR A 150 -16.40 10.57 26.02
C THR A 150 -17.70 10.22 26.72
N GLU A 151 -18.22 9.01 26.55
CA GLU A 151 -19.41 8.53 27.25
C GLU A 151 -19.23 8.52 28.78
N LEU A 152 -18.08 8.02 29.23
CA LEU A 152 -17.76 7.97 30.70
C LEU A 152 -17.63 9.37 31.27
N GLU A 153 -16.97 10.29 30.58
CA GLU A 153 -16.83 11.67 31.00
C GLU A 153 -18.20 12.36 31.12
N LYS A 154 -19.06 12.17 30.12
CA LYS A 154 -20.42 12.70 30.12
C LYS A 154 -21.24 12.12 31.26
N ALA A 155 -21.20 10.82 31.49
CA ALA A 155 -21.89 10.16 32.59
C ALA A 155 -21.43 10.67 33.96
N TYR A 156 -20.12 10.88 34.11
CA TYR A 156 -19.54 11.45 35.34
C TYR A 156 -20.02 12.88 35.57
N LEU A 157 -20.01 13.74 34.58
CA LEU A 157 -20.48 15.12 34.66
C LEU A 157 -21.99 15.22 34.94
N ASP A 158 -22.79 14.35 34.34
CA ASP A 158 -24.22 14.24 34.61
C ASP A 158 -24.47 13.81 36.06
N THR A 159 -23.70 12.87 36.57
CA THR A 159 -23.81 12.36 37.95
C THR A 159 -23.51 13.43 38.97
N ILE A 160 -22.50 14.27 38.76
CA ILE A 160 -22.13 15.35 39.66
C ILE A 160 -22.92 16.65 39.44
N GLY A 161 -23.85 16.68 38.45
CA GLY A 161 -24.76 17.82 38.21
C GLY A 161 -24.11 19.04 37.57
N ILE A 162 -22.95 18.90 36.90
CA ILE A 162 -22.24 19.99 36.20
C ILE A 162 -22.81 20.24 34.81
N LEU A 163 -23.28 19.20 34.09
CA LEU A 163 -23.97 19.32 32.80
C LEU A 163 -25.45 19.62 33.03
N ARG A 164 -25.84 20.82 32.69
CA ARG A 164 -27.23 21.25 32.70
C ARG A 164 -27.67 21.72 31.34
#